data_7652251b8c13f1f3886eaa463871420b
#
_entry.id   7652251b8c13f1f3886eaa463871420b
#
_cell.length_a   1.000
_cell.length_b   1.000
_cell.length_c   1.000
_cell.angle_alpha   90.00
_cell.angle_beta   90.00
_cell.angle_gamma   90.00
#
_symmetry.space_group_name_H-M   'P 1'
#
loop_
_entity.id
_entity.type
_entity.pdbx_description
1 polymer ?
#
loop_
_entity_poly.entity_id
_entity_poly.type
_entity_poly.pdbx_seq_one_letter_code
_entity_poly.pdbx_strand_id
1 'polypeptide(L)'
;AFELITSDKDMNDAAKINAVNLLAKASGSKGMVLGQYLDIESEKLNSNIKLDEIEKIHSLKTGKLIQASILMGQLKSSLDIEKQEMLSEFGSKIGLAFQIYDDILDETGDSSVLGKSIKSDIKNQKQTYVKVVGLDQSNYIANKLATQSIDILDKMELGEAINNLKSLAEYMVNRKK
;
A
#
# COMPACT_ATOMS: atom_id res chain seq x y z
N ALA A 1 -7.54 12.36 -11.36
CA ALA A 1 -6.83 11.16 -11.85
C ALA A 1 -7.42 10.68 -13.18
N PHE A 2 -8.74 10.39 -13.30
CA PHE A 2 -9.38 9.88 -14.53
C PHE A 2 -9.19 10.83 -15.70
N GLU A 3 -9.39 12.13 -15.50
CA GLU A 3 -9.17 13.18 -16.52
C GLU A 3 -7.73 13.16 -17.04
N LEU A 4 -6.72 13.06 -16.17
CA LEU A 4 -5.31 12.98 -16.55
C LEU A 4 -5.02 11.77 -17.43
N ILE A 5 -5.57 10.60 -17.05
CA ILE A 5 -5.38 9.35 -17.82
C ILE A 5 -6.00 9.48 -19.22
N THR A 6 -7.24 9.97 -19.30
CA THR A 6 -7.97 10.06 -20.58
C THR A 6 -7.44 11.15 -21.49
N SER A 7 -6.85 12.22 -20.94
CA SER A 7 -6.26 13.33 -21.71
C SER A 7 -4.79 13.12 -22.07
N ASP A 8 -4.13 12.05 -21.59
CA ASP A 8 -2.72 11.74 -21.91
C ASP A 8 -2.57 11.51 -23.42
N LYS A 9 -1.70 12.30 -24.07
CA LYS A 9 -1.48 12.23 -25.53
C LYS A 9 -0.51 11.12 -25.94
N ASP A 10 0.28 10.63 -25.00
CA ASP A 10 1.31 9.62 -25.24
C ASP A 10 0.82 8.19 -24.98
N MET A 11 -0.36 8.03 -24.39
CA MET A 11 -1.01 6.73 -24.21
C MET A 11 -1.95 6.42 -25.36
N ASN A 12 -1.89 5.18 -25.88
CA ASN A 12 -2.92 4.68 -26.77
C ASN A 12 -4.23 4.36 -26.03
N ASP A 13 -5.33 4.21 -26.75
CA ASP A 13 -6.65 4.03 -26.16
C ASP A 13 -6.75 2.75 -25.30
N ALA A 14 -6.08 1.65 -25.70
CA ALA A 14 -6.06 0.42 -24.92
C ALA A 14 -5.37 0.62 -23.56
N ALA A 15 -4.24 1.32 -23.53
CA ALA A 15 -3.54 1.63 -22.28
C ALA A 15 -4.36 2.57 -21.39
N LYS A 16 -5.06 3.56 -21.96
CA LYS A 16 -5.99 4.44 -21.21
C LYS A 16 -7.12 3.66 -20.57
N ILE A 17 -7.76 2.77 -21.33
CA ILE A 17 -8.87 1.93 -20.85
C ILE A 17 -8.36 1.03 -19.70
N ASN A 18 -7.19 0.41 -19.85
CA ASN A 18 -6.58 -0.41 -18.80
C ASN A 18 -6.25 0.40 -17.54
N ALA A 19 -5.69 1.60 -17.69
CA ALA A 19 -5.40 2.49 -16.55
C ALA A 19 -6.68 2.90 -15.80
N VAL A 20 -7.73 3.29 -16.54
CA VAL A 20 -9.05 3.62 -15.97
C VAL A 20 -9.62 2.42 -15.21
N ASN A 21 -9.54 1.21 -15.78
CA ASN A 21 -10.04 -0.02 -15.15
C ASN A 21 -9.26 -0.37 -13.88
N LEU A 22 -7.92 -0.28 -13.90
CA LEU A 22 -7.07 -0.47 -12.72
C LEU A 22 -7.45 0.50 -11.61
N LEU A 23 -7.53 1.79 -11.92
CA LEU A 23 -7.87 2.82 -10.95
C LEU A 23 -9.29 2.64 -10.40
N ALA A 24 -10.27 2.36 -11.25
CA ALA A 24 -11.66 2.15 -10.85
C ALA A 24 -11.82 0.94 -9.92
N LYS A 25 -11.14 -0.18 -10.21
CA LYS A 25 -11.13 -1.37 -9.35
C LYS A 25 -10.46 -1.11 -8.01
N ALA A 26 -9.32 -0.41 -8.03
CA ALA A 26 -8.55 -0.12 -6.81
C ALA A 26 -9.24 0.88 -5.89
N SER A 27 -9.91 1.90 -6.43
CA SER A 27 -10.62 2.91 -5.66
C SER A 27 -12.06 2.52 -5.30
N GLY A 28 -12.67 1.62 -6.06
CA GLY A 28 -14.10 1.30 -5.99
C GLY A 28 -14.49 0.33 -4.85
N SER A 29 -15.70 -0.26 -5.03
CA SER A 29 -16.34 -1.14 -4.05
C SER A 29 -15.64 -2.50 -3.83
N LYS A 30 -14.61 -2.82 -4.59
CA LYS A 30 -13.75 -4.00 -4.40
C LYS A 30 -12.32 -3.62 -3.97
N GLY A 31 -12.07 -2.34 -3.72
CA GLY A 31 -10.79 -1.78 -3.32
C GLY A 31 -10.93 -0.83 -2.13
N MET A 32 -10.45 0.39 -2.29
CA MET A 32 -10.33 1.38 -1.20
C MET A 32 -11.66 1.67 -0.49
N VAL A 33 -12.77 1.80 -1.22
CA VAL A 33 -14.09 2.06 -0.61
C VAL A 33 -14.51 0.90 0.31
N LEU A 34 -14.29 -0.36 -0.11
CA LEU A 34 -14.55 -1.51 0.76
C LEU A 34 -13.62 -1.52 1.98
N GLY A 35 -12.32 -1.22 1.77
CA GLY A 35 -11.36 -1.14 2.86
C GLY A 35 -11.75 -0.09 3.89
N GLN A 36 -12.18 1.09 3.45
CA GLN A 36 -12.66 2.15 4.33
C GLN A 36 -13.94 1.76 5.08
N TYR A 37 -14.87 1.08 4.40
CA TYR A 37 -16.09 0.57 5.05
C TYR A 37 -15.75 -0.44 6.15
N LEU A 38 -14.88 -1.41 5.87
CA LEU A 38 -14.46 -2.42 6.86
C LEU A 38 -13.72 -1.80 8.05
N ASP A 39 -12.90 -0.78 7.80
CA ASP A 39 -12.20 -0.03 8.85
C ASP A 39 -13.18 0.62 9.82
N ILE A 40 -14.18 1.35 9.30
CA ILE A 40 -15.24 1.99 10.11
C ILE A 40 -16.09 0.94 10.87
N GLU A 41 -16.41 -0.17 10.23
CA GLU A 41 -17.17 -1.24 10.91
C GLU A 41 -16.36 -1.89 12.04
N SER A 42 -15.04 -2.09 11.84
CA SER A 42 -14.17 -2.65 12.88
C SER A 42 -14.07 -1.76 14.12
N GLU A 43 -14.11 -0.43 13.94
CA GLU A 43 -14.14 0.53 15.06
C GLU A 43 -15.44 0.42 15.89
N LYS A 44 -16.58 0.23 15.21
CA LYS A 44 -17.89 0.17 15.88
C LYS A 44 -18.09 -1.10 16.70
N LEU A 45 -17.54 -2.22 16.24
CA LEU A 45 -17.78 -3.53 16.85
C LEU A 45 -17.01 -3.73 18.16
N ASN A 46 -16.06 -2.84 18.51
CA ASN A 46 -15.21 -2.96 19.71
C ASN A 46 -14.64 -4.39 19.90
N SER A 47 -14.55 -5.15 18.81
CA SER A 47 -14.17 -6.56 18.82
C SER A 47 -12.65 -6.68 18.64
N ASN A 48 -12.07 -7.71 19.25
CA ASN A 48 -10.68 -8.08 18.96
C ASN A 48 -10.60 -8.51 17.49
N ILE A 49 -10.16 -7.59 16.61
CA ILE A 49 -9.92 -7.89 15.20
C ILE A 49 -8.80 -8.92 15.07
N LYS A 50 -8.94 -9.87 14.16
CA LYS A 50 -7.91 -10.86 13.87
C LYS A 50 -6.86 -10.30 12.89
N LEU A 51 -5.69 -10.94 12.85
CA LEU A 51 -4.59 -10.52 11.97
C LEU A 51 -5.00 -10.50 10.49
N ASP A 52 -5.69 -11.52 10.01
CA ASP A 52 -6.15 -11.61 8.63
C ASP A 52 -7.18 -10.53 8.27
N GLU A 53 -7.99 -10.11 9.23
CA GLU A 53 -8.98 -9.04 9.04
C GLU A 53 -8.31 -7.68 8.91
N ILE A 54 -7.33 -7.35 9.78
CA ILE A 54 -6.61 -6.08 9.68
C ILE A 54 -5.72 -6.03 8.44
N GLU A 55 -5.07 -7.14 8.05
CA GLU A 55 -4.32 -7.22 6.80
C GLU A 55 -5.22 -7.00 5.58
N LYS A 56 -6.44 -7.54 5.60
CA LYS A 56 -7.43 -7.30 4.56
C LYS A 56 -7.84 -5.82 4.49
N ILE A 57 -8.09 -5.19 5.62
CA ILE A 57 -8.42 -3.75 5.68
C ILE A 57 -7.28 -2.93 5.09
N HIS A 58 -6.05 -3.13 5.55
CA HIS A 58 -4.86 -2.43 5.08
C HIS A 58 -4.61 -2.62 3.58
N SER A 59 -4.71 -3.87 3.12
CA SER A 59 -4.55 -4.21 1.70
C SER A 59 -5.58 -3.49 0.82
N LEU A 60 -6.84 -3.46 1.25
CA LEU A 60 -7.91 -2.83 0.48
C LEU A 60 -7.87 -1.31 0.58
N LYS A 61 -7.77 -0.76 1.80
CA LYS A 61 -7.87 0.68 2.04
C LYS A 61 -6.72 1.46 1.43
N THR A 62 -5.51 0.93 1.50
CA THR A 62 -4.27 1.60 1.07
C THR A 62 -3.53 0.80 -0.01
N GLY A 63 -3.33 -0.50 0.20
CA GLY A 63 -2.51 -1.34 -0.67
C GLY A 63 -3.00 -1.38 -2.11
N LYS A 64 -4.32 -1.46 -2.36
CA LYS A 64 -4.87 -1.51 -3.72
C LYS A 64 -4.57 -0.29 -4.57
N LEU A 65 -4.58 0.91 -4.00
CA LEU A 65 -4.22 2.13 -4.74
C LEU A 65 -2.71 2.21 -5.01
N ILE A 66 -1.87 1.79 -4.08
CA ILE A 66 -0.42 1.69 -4.29
C ILE A 66 -0.12 0.69 -5.41
N GLN A 67 -0.70 -0.51 -5.34
CA GLN A 67 -0.57 -1.54 -6.37
C GLN A 67 -1.02 -1.04 -7.75
N ALA A 68 -2.18 -0.38 -7.83
CA ALA A 68 -2.70 0.17 -9.08
C ALA A 68 -1.79 1.26 -9.66
N SER A 69 -1.22 2.13 -8.82
CA SER A 69 -0.29 3.17 -9.26
C SER A 69 0.95 2.58 -9.92
N ILE A 70 1.53 1.52 -9.33
CA ILE A 70 2.67 0.79 -9.89
C ILE A 70 2.30 0.14 -11.23
N LEU A 71 1.16 -0.56 -11.28
CA LEU A 71 0.68 -1.25 -12.49
C LEU A 71 0.30 -0.27 -13.60
N MET A 72 -0.20 0.92 -13.28
CA MET A 72 -0.45 1.96 -14.29
C MET A 72 0.85 2.49 -14.91
N GLY A 73 1.92 2.62 -14.11
CA GLY A 73 3.22 3.08 -14.59
C GLY A 73 3.83 2.19 -15.68
N GLN A 74 3.54 0.89 -15.67
CA GLN A 74 4.07 -0.05 -16.66
C GLN A 74 3.24 -0.16 -17.96
N LEU A 75 2.06 0.47 -18.06
CA LEU A 75 1.16 0.30 -19.21
C LEU A 75 1.71 0.80 -20.55
N LYS A 76 2.75 1.62 -20.53
CA LYS A 76 3.50 2.05 -21.71
C LYS A 76 4.72 1.16 -22.02
N SER A 77 5.01 0.19 -21.16
CA SER A 77 6.14 -0.72 -21.33
C SER A 77 5.74 -1.98 -22.09
N SER A 78 6.72 -2.71 -22.58
CA SER A 78 6.56 -4.02 -23.23
C SER A 78 6.87 -5.18 -22.29
N LEU A 79 6.59 -5.03 -20.99
CA LEU A 79 6.81 -6.09 -20.02
C LEU A 79 5.92 -7.30 -20.32
N ASP A 80 6.51 -8.49 -20.25
CA ASP A 80 5.79 -9.75 -20.33
C ASP A 80 4.86 -9.96 -19.12
N ILE A 81 3.99 -10.96 -19.21
CA ILE A 81 2.97 -11.24 -18.18
C ILE A 81 3.64 -11.57 -16.84
N GLU A 82 4.73 -12.33 -16.85
CA GLU A 82 5.45 -12.73 -15.64
C GLU A 82 5.97 -11.50 -14.88
N LYS A 83 6.60 -10.55 -15.57
CA LYS A 83 7.08 -9.30 -14.95
C LYS A 83 5.95 -8.39 -14.49
N GLN A 84 4.81 -8.39 -15.18
CA GLN A 84 3.62 -7.67 -14.72
C GLN A 84 3.07 -8.28 -13.42
N GLU A 85 3.05 -9.60 -13.27
CA GLU A 85 2.67 -10.30 -12.05
C GLU A 85 3.65 -10.01 -10.91
N MET A 86 4.96 -10.00 -11.19
CA MET A 86 5.98 -9.59 -10.23
C MET A 86 5.79 -8.15 -9.74
N LEU A 87 5.48 -7.20 -10.61
CA LEU A 87 5.14 -5.82 -10.21
C LEU A 87 3.86 -5.77 -9.38
N SER A 88 2.89 -6.59 -9.68
CA SER A 88 1.65 -6.69 -8.91
C SER A 88 1.92 -7.22 -7.49
N GLU A 89 2.77 -8.25 -7.38
CA GLU A 89 3.19 -8.80 -6.09
C GLU A 89 4.02 -7.79 -5.29
N PHE A 90 4.99 -7.13 -5.93
CA PHE A 90 5.74 -6.02 -5.33
C PHE A 90 4.82 -4.96 -4.74
N GLY A 91 3.86 -4.47 -5.53
CA GLY A 91 2.92 -3.43 -5.11
C GLY A 91 2.03 -3.88 -3.94
N SER A 92 1.64 -5.15 -3.91
CA SER A 92 0.85 -5.71 -2.80
C SER A 92 1.65 -5.77 -1.50
N LYS A 93 2.90 -6.27 -1.55
CA LYS A 93 3.76 -6.40 -0.37
C LYS A 93 4.16 -5.04 0.20
N ILE A 94 4.61 -4.13 -0.65
CA ILE A 94 5.05 -2.81 -0.20
C ILE A 94 3.88 -1.96 0.31
N GLY A 95 2.69 -2.12 -0.28
CA GLY A 95 1.47 -1.45 0.18
C GLY A 95 1.05 -1.90 1.58
N LEU A 96 1.15 -3.20 1.88
CA LEU A 96 0.89 -3.72 3.23
C LEU A 96 1.98 -3.27 4.21
N ALA A 97 3.26 -3.38 3.84
CA ALA A 97 4.37 -2.91 4.66
C ALA A 97 4.24 -1.43 5.03
N PHE A 98 3.85 -0.59 4.07
CA PHE A 98 3.61 0.83 4.28
C PHE A 98 2.56 1.09 5.36
N GLN A 99 1.44 0.38 5.33
CA GLN A 99 0.37 0.58 6.30
C GLN A 99 0.75 0.05 7.69
N ILE A 100 1.43 -1.11 7.76
CA ILE A 100 1.95 -1.61 9.04
C ILE A 100 2.92 -0.59 9.65
N TYR A 101 3.79 -0.01 8.83
CA TYR A 101 4.75 0.98 9.29
C TYR A 101 4.08 2.31 9.70
N ASP A 102 2.99 2.68 9.05
CA ASP A 102 2.16 3.83 9.45
C ASP A 102 1.56 3.62 10.85
N ASP A 103 1.01 2.43 11.12
CA ASP A 103 0.51 2.04 12.45
C ASP A 103 1.62 2.05 13.52
N ILE A 104 2.85 1.61 13.17
CA ILE A 104 4.03 1.67 14.06
C ILE A 104 4.37 3.11 14.39
N LEU A 105 4.42 3.99 13.40
CA LEU A 105 4.73 5.40 13.59
C LEU A 105 3.65 6.12 14.41
N ASP A 106 2.39 5.75 14.24
CA ASP A 106 1.30 6.32 15.02
C ASP A 106 1.36 5.91 16.50
N GLU A 107 1.89 4.73 16.82
CA GLU A 107 2.09 4.28 18.19
C GLU A 107 3.38 4.85 18.83
N THR A 108 4.47 4.96 18.05
CA THR A 108 5.82 5.33 18.57
C THR A 108 6.20 6.78 18.35
N GLY A 109 5.48 7.51 17.52
CA GLY A 109 5.81 8.88 17.12
C GLY A 109 5.78 9.88 18.29
N ASP A 110 6.63 10.91 18.24
CA ASP A 110 6.66 11.98 19.23
C ASP A 110 5.65 13.08 18.89
N SER A 111 4.75 13.40 19.82
CA SER A 111 3.70 14.41 19.68
C SER A 111 4.20 15.82 19.34
N SER A 112 5.46 16.11 19.68
CA SER A 112 6.05 17.44 19.47
C SER A 112 6.44 17.73 18.03
N VAL A 113 6.64 16.67 17.20
CA VAL A 113 7.12 16.79 15.81
C VAL A 113 5.99 16.82 14.79
N LEU A 114 4.82 16.29 15.12
CA LEU A 114 3.78 15.96 14.17
C LEU A 114 2.68 17.01 13.96
N GLY A 115 2.60 18.04 14.82
CA GLY A 115 1.51 19.04 14.71
C GLY A 115 0.08 18.46 14.74
N LYS A 116 -0.06 17.14 14.79
CA LYS A 116 -1.29 16.37 15.02
C LYS A 116 -1.19 15.69 16.37
N SER A 117 -2.28 15.63 17.12
CA SER A 117 -2.31 14.88 18.37
C SER A 117 -2.03 13.40 18.06
N ILE A 118 -0.84 12.93 18.38
CA ILE A 118 -0.55 11.50 18.54
C ILE A 118 -1.61 10.96 19.48
N LYS A 119 -2.14 9.81 19.18
CA LYS A 119 -3.29 9.20 19.87
C LYS A 119 -4.67 9.64 19.35
N SER A 120 -4.78 10.20 18.11
CA SER A 120 -6.10 10.30 17.48
C SER A 120 -6.73 8.92 17.36
N ASP A 121 -5.93 7.90 17.03
CA ASP A 121 -6.37 6.50 16.91
C ASP A 121 -6.62 5.84 18.26
N ILE A 122 -5.91 6.23 19.33
CA ILE A 122 -6.21 5.79 20.71
C ILE A 122 -7.54 6.41 21.20
N LYS A 123 -7.79 7.67 20.88
CA LYS A 123 -9.06 8.32 21.21
C LYS A 123 -10.25 7.71 20.43
N ASN A 124 -10.01 7.23 19.22
CA ASN A 124 -11.04 6.69 18.34
C ASN A 124 -11.21 5.17 18.47
N GLN A 125 -10.53 4.51 19.42
CA GLN A 125 -10.55 3.04 19.59
C GLN A 125 -10.15 2.26 18.34
N LYS A 126 -9.45 2.91 17.38
CA LYS A 126 -9.02 2.30 16.12
C LYS A 126 -8.19 1.05 16.37
N GLN A 127 -8.50 0.00 15.65
CA GLN A 127 -7.73 -1.22 15.65
C GLN A 127 -6.49 -1.00 14.76
N THR A 128 -5.30 -1.26 15.30
CA THR A 128 -4.02 -1.12 14.59
C THR A 128 -3.30 -2.46 14.53
N TYR A 129 -2.41 -2.61 13.57
CA TYR A 129 -1.58 -3.81 13.45
C TYR A 129 -0.76 -4.04 14.74
N VAL A 130 -0.23 -2.96 15.33
CA VAL A 130 0.53 -3.00 16.60
C VAL A 130 -0.33 -3.52 17.76
N LYS A 131 -1.61 -3.18 17.84
CA LYS A 131 -2.51 -3.71 18.87
C LYS A 131 -2.77 -5.22 18.70
N VAL A 132 -2.75 -5.71 17.46
CA VAL A 132 -3.06 -7.13 17.17
C VAL A 132 -1.87 -8.03 17.46
N VAL A 133 -0.65 -7.65 17.04
CA VAL A 133 0.53 -8.53 17.12
C VAL A 133 1.67 -7.98 17.99
N GLY A 134 1.56 -6.75 18.48
CA GLY A 134 2.61 -6.07 19.23
C GLY A 134 3.64 -5.36 18.34
N LEU A 135 4.37 -4.41 18.93
CA LEU A 135 5.31 -3.54 18.22
C LEU A 135 6.46 -4.30 17.54
N ASP A 136 7.11 -5.23 18.26
CA ASP A 136 8.27 -5.96 17.75
C ASP A 136 7.88 -6.84 16.56
N GLN A 137 6.75 -7.53 16.65
CA GLN A 137 6.25 -8.38 15.56
C GLN A 137 5.80 -7.54 14.35
N SER A 138 5.20 -6.37 14.57
CA SER A 138 4.83 -5.44 13.51
C SER A 138 6.07 -4.96 12.75
N ASN A 139 7.12 -4.55 13.47
CA ASN A 139 8.41 -4.16 12.88
C ASN A 139 9.03 -5.32 12.07
N TYR A 140 9.05 -6.53 12.61
CA TYR A 140 9.58 -7.70 11.91
C TYR A 140 8.82 -7.96 10.60
N ILE A 141 7.48 -7.94 10.64
CA ILE A 141 6.65 -8.23 9.46
C ILE A 141 6.80 -7.13 8.41
N ALA A 142 6.76 -5.85 8.79
CA ALA A 142 6.95 -4.73 7.87
C ALA A 142 8.29 -4.81 7.14
N ASN A 143 9.39 -5.02 7.87
CA ASN A 143 10.73 -5.17 7.29
C ASN A 143 10.83 -6.40 6.39
N LYS A 144 10.27 -7.53 6.78
CA LYS A 144 10.23 -8.75 5.96
C LYS A 144 9.51 -8.53 4.64
N LEU A 145 8.34 -7.87 4.66
CA LEU A 145 7.58 -7.54 3.45
C LEU A 145 8.35 -6.59 2.54
N ALA A 146 9.02 -5.57 3.10
CA ALA A 146 9.86 -4.65 2.33
C ALA A 146 11.04 -5.37 1.68
N THR A 147 11.77 -6.21 2.41
CA THR A 147 12.87 -7.01 1.86
C THR A 147 12.36 -7.91 0.73
N GLN A 148 11.28 -8.65 0.96
CA GLN A 148 10.69 -9.49 -0.09
C GLN A 148 10.25 -8.71 -1.32
N SER A 149 9.75 -7.47 -1.15
CA SER A 149 9.39 -6.63 -2.29
C SER A 149 10.61 -6.20 -3.10
N ILE A 150 11.73 -5.87 -2.44
CA ILE A 150 13.00 -5.56 -3.13
C ILE A 150 13.53 -6.79 -3.87
N ASP A 151 13.51 -7.97 -3.24
CA ASP A 151 13.92 -9.24 -3.87
C ASP A 151 13.13 -9.55 -5.15
N ILE A 152 11.84 -9.20 -5.19
CA ILE A 152 11.02 -9.33 -6.39
C ILE A 152 11.55 -8.42 -7.51
N LEU A 153 11.84 -7.16 -7.20
CA LEU A 153 12.39 -6.23 -8.18
C LEU A 153 13.76 -6.70 -8.71
N ASP A 154 14.62 -7.24 -7.83
CA ASP A 154 15.93 -7.76 -8.24
C ASP A 154 15.82 -8.89 -9.25
N LYS A 155 14.88 -9.80 -9.05
CA LYS A 155 14.61 -10.92 -9.98
C LYS A 155 14.05 -10.50 -11.32
N MET A 156 13.54 -9.28 -11.47
CA MET A 156 13.03 -8.78 -12.75
C MET A 156 14.11 -8.47 -13.76
N GLU A 157 15.36 -8.27 -13.32
CA GLU A 157 16.53 -7.99 -14.16
C GLU A 157 16.34 -6.82 -15.15
N LEU A 158 15.68 -5.75 -14.70
CA LEU A 158 15.38 -4.57 -15.50
C LEU A 158 16.43 -3.45 -15.35
N GLY A 159 17.59 -3.75 -14.77
CA GLY A 159 18.69 -2.81 -14.59
C GLY A 159 18.28 -1.56 -13.79
N GLU A 160 18.66 -0.38 -14.29
CA GLU A 160 18.42 0.89 -13.59
C GLU A 160 16.93 1.29 -13.50
N ALA A 161 16.08 0.74 -14.37
CA ALA A 161 14.67 1.10 -14.44
C ALA A 161 13.90 0.86 -13.12
N ILE A 162 14.36 -0.08 -12.29
CA ILE A 162 13.75 -0.42 -11.00
C ILE A 162 14.36 0.31 -9.79
N ASN A 163 15.46 1.04 -9.97
CA ASN A 163 16.17 1.69 -8.85
C ASN A 163 15.28 2.68 -8.09
N ASN A 164 14.46 3.44 -8.80
CA ASN A 164 13.50 4.36 -8.16
C ASN A 164 12.44 3.62 -7.32
N LEU A 165 11.98 2.45 -7.78
CA LEU A 165 11.03 1.63 -7.02
C LEU A 165 11.68 1.02 -5.78
N LYS A 166 12.94 0.58 -5.87
CA LYS A 166 13.71 0.11 -4.70
C LYS A 166 13.90 1.22 -3.68
N SER A 167 14.37 2.38 -4.11
CA SER A 167 14.55 3.54 -3.23
C SER A 167 13.23 3.96 -2.57
N LEU A 168 12.12 3.90 -3.31
CA LEU A 168 10.79 4.17 -2.76
C LEU A 168 10.39 3.13 -1.70
N ALA A 169 10.64 1.83 -1.96
CA ALA A 169 10.34 0.76 -1.00
C ALA A 169 11.14 0.92 0.29
N GLU A 170 12.43 1.22 0.19
CA GLU A 170 13.28 1.52 1.34
C GLU A 170 12.80 2.75 2.12
N TYR A 171 12.44 3.82 1.41
CA TYR A 171 11.91 5.03 2.02
C TYR A 171 10.60 4.79 2.78
N MET A 172 9.68 3.99 2.21
CA MET A 172 8.36 3.72 2.78
C MET A 172 8.44 3.07 4.17
N VAL A 173 9.46 2.26 4.44
CA VAL A 173 9.63 1.53 5.71
C VAL A 173 10.71 2.12 6.62
N ASN A 174 11.53 3.05 6.13
CA ASN A 174 12.59 3.69 6.91
C ASN A 174 12.33 5.18 7.17
N ARG A 175 11.19 5.71 6.73
CA ARG A 175 10.84 7.11 6.94
C ARG A 175 10.75 7.44 8.43
N LYS A 176 11.41 8.52 8.82
CA LYS A 176 11.17 9.19 10.10
C LYS A 176 10.11 10.25 9.85
N LYS A 177 9.10 10.29 10.70
CA LYS A 177 8.14 11.41 10.66
C LYS A 177 8.80 12.70 11.08
#